data_6a8a8afdbc678e6da1aa0a567c776889
#
_entry.id   6a8a8afdbc678e6da1aa0a567c776889
#
_cell.length_a   1.000
_cell.length_b   1.000
_cell.length_c   1.000
_cell.angle_alpha   90.00
_cell.angle_beta   90.00
_cell.angle_gamma   90.00
#
_symmetry.space_group_name_H-M   'P 1'
#
loop_
_entity.id
_entity.type
_entity.pdbx_description
1 polymer ?
#
loop_
_entity_poly.entity_id
_entity_poly.type
_entity_poly.pdbx_seq_one_letter_code
_entity_poly.pdbx_strand_id
1 'polypeptide(L)'
;MISTRPAAKRTILCIDDDPSILRYEKALLERSGYAVLTAGSAQLGLLLATMCNCDAVLVDFEMPGMNGHEVACEIKLVRPELMVILLSGNDVPTHALAFVDAFVPKLEANRQLLPMIAKLCSRTAEGTA
;
A
#
# COMPACT_ATOMS: atom_id res chain seq x y z
N MET A 1 -11.58 0.14 33.19
CA MET A 1 -11.14 -1.21 32.88
C MET A 1 -10.59 -1.32 31.48
N ILE A 2 -9.53 -2.05 31.34
CA ILE A 2 -8.88 -2.22 30.04
C ILE A 2 -9.62 -3.24 29.21
N SER A 3 -9.85 -2.93 27.96
CA SER A 3 -10.47 -3.84 27.02
C SER A 3 -9.58 -5.07 26.82
N THR A 4 -10.19 -6.26 26.85
CA THR A 4 -9.50 -7.48 26.51
C THR A 4 -9.59 -7.79 25.02
N ARG A 5 -10.31 -6.95 24.26
CA ARG A 5 -10.43 -7.13 22.82
C ARG A 5 -9.09 -6.88 22.16
N PRO A 6 -8.60 -7.80 21.32
CA PRO A 6 -7.35 -7.55 20.60
C PRO A 6 -7.51 -6.35 19.67
N ALA A 7 -6.41 -5.66 19.44
CA ALA A 7 -6.41 -4.56 18.47
C ALA A 7 -6.79 -5.09 17.09
N ALA A 8 -7.60 -4.31 16.37
CA ALA A 8 -7.98 -4.68 15.01
C ALA A 8 -6.74 -4.76 14.14
N LYS A 9 -6.68 -5.74 13.25
CA LYS A 9 -5.59 -5.84 12.29
C LYS A 9 -5.62 -4.65 11.35
N ARG A 10 -4.46 -4.13 11.03
CA ARG A 10 -4.35 -3.14 9.98
C ARG A 10 -4.51 -3.84 8.64
N THR A 11 -5.16 -3.16 7.71
CA THR A 11 -5.47 -3.69 6.39
C THR A 11 -4.61 -2.99 5.35
N ILE A 12 -3.95 -3.79 4.53
CA ILE A 12 -3.08 -3.29 3.45
C ILE A 12 -3.72 -3.68 2.12
N LEU A 13 -3.86 -2.72 1.23
CA LEU A 13 -4.33 -2.96 -0.13
C LEU A 13 -3.12 -3.07 -1.05
N CYS A 14 -3.00 -4.17 -1.77
CA CYS A 14 -1.91 -4.40 -2.72
C CYS A 14 -2.45 -4.34 -4.14
N ILE A 15 -1.88 -3.46 -4.96
CA ILE A 15 -2.31 -3.23 -6.34
C ILE A 15 -1.14 -3.57 -7.27
N ASP A 16 -1.29 -4.60 -8.08
CA ASP A 16 -0.27 -5.06 -9.02
C ASP A 16 -0.95 -5.95 -10.06
N ASP A 17 -0.57 -5.81 -11.32
CA ASP A 17 -1.16 -6.63 -12.39
C ASP A 17 -0.58 -8.04 -12.47
N ASP A 18 0.49 -8.31 -11.73
CA ASP A 18 1.11 -9.64 -11.69
C ASP A 18 0.55 -10.46 -10.51
N PRO A 19 -0.21 -11.53 -10.78
CA PRO A 19 -0.78 -12.35 -9.70
C PRO A 19 0.28 -12.98 -8.79
N SER A 20 1.46 -13.28 -9.31
CA SER A 20 2.52 -13.87 -8.47
C SER A 20 3.04 -12.87 -7.45
N ILE A 21 3.18 -11.61 -7.84
CA ILE A 21 3.59 -10.55 -6.93
C ILE A 21 2.53 -10.37 -5.84
N LEU A 22 1.26 -10.34 -6.22
CA LEU A 22 0.17 -10.20 -5.25
C LEU A 22 0.16 -11.36 -4.25
N ARG A 23 0.37 -12.58 -4.72
CA ARG A 23 0.45 -13.75 -3.83
C ARG A 23 1.62 -13.63 -2.85
N TYR A 24 2.77 -13.18 -3.34
CA TYR A 24 3.95 -13.00 -2.51
C TYR A 24 3.70 -11.92 -1.44
N GLU A 25 3.20 -10.78 -1.84
CA GLU A 25 2.92 -9.68 -0.91
C GLU A 25 1.89 -10.08 0.13
N LYS A 26 0.83 -10.75 -0.30
CA LYS A 26 -0.22 -11.22 0.60
C LYS A 26 0.34 -12.17 1.65
N ALA A 27 1.13 -13.15 1.23
CA ALA A 27 1.73 -14.11 2.15
C ALA A 27 2.67 -13.42 3.13
N LEU A 28 3.50 -12.52 2.65
CA LEU A 28 4.46 -11.79 3.48
C LEU A 28 3.74 -10.96 4.54
N LEU A 29 2.72 -10.21 4.13
CA LEU A 29 2.00 -9.31 5.01
C LEU A 29 1.11 -10.06 6.00
N GLU A 30 0.41 -11.07 5.56
CA GLU A 30 -0.44 -11.88 6.45
C GLU A 30 0.37 -12.57 7.52
N ARG A 31 1.57 -13.04 7.17
CA ARG A 31 2.47 -13.67 8.13
C ARG A 31 2.88 -12.70 9.23
N SER A 32 2.91 -11.41 8.93
CA SER A 32 3.27 -10.37 9.90
C SER A 32 2.07 -9.77 10.61
N GLY A 33 0.88 -10.33 10.42
CA GLY A 33 -0.30 -9.93 11.17
C GLY A 33 -1.21 -8.92 10.50
N TYR A 34 -0.98 -8.60 9.23
CA TYR A 34 -1.86 -7.68 8.50
C TYR A 34 -2.99 -8.43 7.82
N ALA A 35 -4.12 -7.76 7.66
CA ALA A 35 -5.16 -8.19 6.74
C ALA A 35 -4.81 -7.62 5.36
N VAL A 36 -5.08 -8.35 4.28
CA VAL A 36 -4.65 -7.95 2.95
C VAL A 36 -5.80 -8.01 1.96
N LEU A 37 -5.97 -6.94 1.21
CA LEU A 37 -6.82 -6.89 0.02
C LEU A 37 -5.91 -6.82 -1.20
N THR A 38 -6.29 -7.48 -2.27
CA THR A 38 -5.50 -7.46 -3.50
C THR A 38 -6.34 -6.97 -4.67
N ALA A 39 -5.70 -6.24 -5.57
CA ALA A 39 -6.34 -5.76 -6.79
C ALA A 39 -5.38 -5.97 -7.96
N GLY A 40 -5.86 -6.66 -8.99
CA GLY A 40 -5.06 -6.98 -10.17
C GLY A 40 -5.09 -5.91 -11.25
N SER A 41 -5.68 -4.76 -10.97
CA SER A 41 -5.74 -3.65 -11.92
C SER A 41 -5.83 -2.33 -11.19
N ALA A 42 -5.45 -1.25 -11.86
CA ALA A 42 -5.58 0.10 -11.31
C ALA A 42 -7.04 0.42 -10.97
N GLN A 43 -7.96 0.05 -11.85
CA GLN A 43 -9.39 0.34 -11.65
C GLN A 43 -9.94 -0.34 -10.42
N LEU A 44 -9.66 -1.63 -10.23
CA LEU A 44 -10.09 -2.35 -9.04
C LEU A 44 -9.41 -1.78 -7.79
N GLY A 45 -8.13 -1.43 -7.90
CA GLY A 45 -7.38 -0.83 -6.80
C GLY A 45 -8.01 0.47 -6.33
N LEU A 46 -8.36 1.35 -7.26
CA LEU A 46 -9.02 2.62 -6.93
C LEU A 46 -10.38 2.39 -6.29
N LEU A 47 -11.14 1.44 -6.79
CA LEU A 47 -12.45 1.11 -6.23
C LEU A 47 -12.29 0.63 -4.79
N LEU A 48 -11.38 -0.29 -4.54
CA LEU A 48 -11.16 -0.83 -3.19
C LEU A 48 -10.60 0.23 -2.23
N ALA A 49 -9.71 1.09 -2.71
CA ALA A 49 -9.19 2.19 -1.89
C ALA A 49 -10.29 3.15 -1.45
N THR A 50 -11.28 3.35 -2.31
CA THR A 50 -12.40 4.24 -2.02
C THR A 50 -13.44 3.60 -1.11
N MET A 51 -13.76 2.33 -1.36
CA MET A 51 -14.88 1.66 -0.71
C MET A 51 -14.51 0.87 0.54
N CYS A 52 -13.26 0.47 0.66
CA CYS A 52 -12.83 -0.36 1.78
C CYS A 52 -11.97 0.45 2.75
N ASN A 53 -12.03 0.05 4.01
CA ASN A 53 -11.27 0.73 5.06
C ASN A 53 -9.88 0.09 5.13
N CYS A 54 -8.91 0.69 4.45
CA CYS A 54 -7.53 0.21 4.48
C CYS A 54 -6.61 1.28 5.08
N ASP A 55 -5.49 0.84 5.63
CA ASP A 55 -4.55 1.70 6.36
C ASP A 55 -3.38 2.13 5.48
N ALA A 56 -3.03 1.33 4.50
CA ALA A 56 -1.97 1.65 3.56
C ALA A 56 -2.20 0.93 2.24
N VAL A 57 -1.61 1.47 1.18
CA VAL A 57 -1.71 0.91 -0.17
C VAL A 57 -0.30 0.68 -0.69
N LEU A 58 -0.05 -0.52 -1.21
CA LEU A 58 1.14 -0.82 -2.00
C LEU A 58 0.71 -0.81 -3.46
N VAL A 59 1.38 0.00 -4.26
CA VAL A 59 1.01 0.08 -5.68
C VAL A 59 2.25 -0.10 -6.54
N ASP A 60 2.15 -0.98 -7.55
CA ASP A 60 3.19 -1.17 -8.53
C ASP A 60 3.23 0.04 -9.48
N PHE A 61 4.42 0.58 -9.70
CA PHE A 61 4.58 1.71 -10.61
C PHE A 61 4.21 1.33 -12.05
N GLU A 62 4.62 0.14 -12.47
CA GLU A 62 4.46 -0.27 -13.88
C GLU A 62 3.25 -1.17 -14.06
N MET A 63 2.14 -0.57 -14.48
CA MET A 63 0.92 -1.32 -14.80
C MET A 63 0.34 -0.87 -16.14
N PRO A 64 -0.32 -1.77 -16.86
CA PRO A 64 -0.96 -1.39 -18.12
C PRO A 64 -2.03 -0.33 -17.91
N GLY A 65 -2.08 0.64 -18.80
CA GLY A 65 -3.12 1.67 -18.83
C GLY A 65 -2.88 2.85 -17.90
N MET A 66 -2.68 2.59 -16.62
CA MET A 66 -2.46 3.64 -15.63
C MET A 66 -1.30 3.22 -14.73
N ASN A 67 -0.23 4.02 -14.67
CA ASN A 67 0.90 3.68 -13.81
C ASN A 67 0.63 4.04 -12.35
N GLY A 68 1.50 3.49 -11.49
CA GLY A 68 1.28 3.56 -10.05
C GLY A 68 1.20 4.98 -9.49
N HIS A 69 1.95 5.92 -10.06
CA HIS A 69 1.88 7.30 -9.54
C HIS A 69 0.56 7.98 -9.91
N GLU A 70 -0.04 7.60 -11.03
CA GLU A 70 -1.36 8.10 -11.39
C GLU A 70 -2.43 7.53 -10.43
N VAL A 71 -2.30 6.26 -10.09
CA VAL A 71 -3.16 5.62 -9.09
C VAL A 71 -3.01 6.33 -7.75
N ALA A 72 -1.77 6.60 -7.33
CA ALA A 72 -1.49 7.31 -6.08
C ALA A 72 -2.14 8.69 -6.06
N CYS A 73 -2.02 9.43 -7.16
CA CYS A 73 -2.65 10.74 -7.29
C CYS A 73 -4.16 10.66 -7.09
N GLU A 74 -4.81 9.73 -7.77
CA GLU A 74 -6.26 9.54 -7.64
C GLU A 74 -6.67 9.17 -6.22
N ILE A 75 -5.90 8.29 -5.58
CA ILE A 75 -6.17 7.90 -4.19
C ILE A 75 -6.07 9.12 -3.27
N LYS A 76 -5.01 9.92 -3.43
CA LYS A 76 -4.79 11.08 -2.57
C LYS A 76 -5.86 12.16 -2.75
N LEU A 77 -6.48 12.22 -3.92
CA LEU A 77 -7.59 13.17 -4.14
C LEU A 77 -8.83 12.83 -3.31
N VAL A 78 -9.10 11.54 -3.12
CA VAL A 78 -10.30 11.11 -2.38
C VAL A 78 -9.99 10.73 -0.94
N ARG A 79 -8.77 10.29 -0.65
CA ARG A 79 -8.34 9.89 0.68
C ARG A 79 -6.92 10.39 0.96
N PRO A 80 -6.75 11.69 1.21
CA PRO A 80 -5.41 12.27 1.39
C PRO A 80 -4.65 11.69 2.58
N GLU A 81 -5.34 11.10 3.57
CA GLU A 81 -4.71 10.52 4.77
C GLU A 81 -4.18 9.11 4.52
N LEU A 82 -4.59 8.47 3.42
CA LEU A 82 -4.19 7.08 3.16
C LEU A 82 -2.72 7.01 2.75
N MET A 83 -1.94 6.19 3.43
CA MET A 83 -0.52 6.03 3.14
C MET A 83 -0.33 5.21 1.88
N VAL A 84 0.49 5.70 0.96
CA VAL A 84 0.74 5.03 -0.32
C VAL A 84 2.23 4.76 -0.46
N ILE A 85 2.55 3.49 -0.71
CA ILE A 85 3.92 3.03 -0.97
C ILE A 85 4.00 2.59 -2.43
N LEU A 86 4.92 3.18 -3.16
CA LEU A 86 5.16 2.84 -4.56
C LEU A 86 6.26 1.78 -4.66
N LEU A 87 6.03 0.73 -5.43
CA LEU A 87 7.03 -0.29 -5.70
C LEU A 87 7.38 -0.27 -7.19
N SER A 88 8.65 -0.45 -7.49
CA SER A 88 9.11 -0.54 -8.88
C SER A 88 10.35 -1.40 -8.99
N GLY A 89 10.45 -2.13 -10.09
CA GLY A 89 11.65 -2.87 -10.45
C GLY A 89 12.68 -2.01 -11.16
N ASN A 90 12.30 -0.80 -11.52
CA ASN A 90 13.15 0.13 -12.28
C ASN A 90 13.20 1.48 -11.58
N ASP A 91 14.06 2.36 -12.09
CA ASP A 91 14.12 3.74 -11.60
C ASP A 91 12.80 4.45 -11.89
N VAL A 92 12.40 5.31 -10.98
CA VAL A 92 11.15 6.04 -11.07
C VAL A 92 11.45 7.53 -11.25
N PRO A 93 10.80 8.21 -12.20
CA PRO A 93 11.00 9.65 -12.36
C PRO A 93 10.64 10.40 -11.07
N THR A 94 11.38 11.47 -10.78
CA THR A 94 11.18 12.24 -9.56
C THR A 94 9.73 12.71 -9.39
N HIS A 95 9.08 13.13 -10.47
CA HIS A 95 7.71 13.61 -10.40
C HIS A 95 6.71 12.53 -9.98
N ALA A 96 7.05 11.26 -10.21
CA ALA A 96 6.17 10.14 -9.83
C ALA A 96 6.13 9.93 -8.31
N LEU A 97 7.06 10.53 -7.57
CA LEU A 97 7.12 10.40 -6.11
C LEU A 97 6.30 11.48 -5.40
N ALA A 98 5.71 12.42 -6.12
CA ALA A 98 5.02 13.57 -5.53
C ALA A 98 3.80 13.18 -4.70
N PHE A 99 3.13 12.08 -5.05
CA PHE A 99 1.89 11.67 -4.39
C PHE A 99 2.03 10.39 -3.57
N VAL A 100 3.27 9.96 -3.32
CA VAL A 100 3.49 8.74 -2.53
C VAL A 100 4.20 9.11 -1.23
N ASP A 101 3.97 8.29 -0.22
CA ASP A 101 4.59 8.50 1.10
C ASP A 101 5.93 7.77 1.22
N ALA A 102 6.14 6.77 0.39
CA ALA A 102 7.40 6.04 0.36
C ALA A 102 7.56 5.32 -0.97
N PHE A 103 8.80 5.02 -1.30
CA PHE A 103 9.17 4.23 -2.47
C PHE A 103 10.03 3.05 -2.02
N VAL A 104 9.72 1.86 -2.50
CA VAL A 104 10.49 0.66 -2.22
C VAL A 104 10.86 -0.03 -3.54
N PRO A 105 12.15 -0.21 -3.82
CA PRO A 105 12.55 -1.01 -4.97
C PRO A 105 12.07 -2.46 -4.81
N LYS A 106 11.56 -3.07 -5.86
CA LYS A 106 11.04 -4.44 -5.77
C LYS A 106 12.09 -5.44 -5.29
N LEU A 107 13.33 -5.26 -5.68
CA LEU A 107 14.42 -6.14 -5.25
C LEU A 107 14.69 -6.05 -3.76
N GLU A 108 14.28 -4.96 -3.11
CA GLU A 108 14.48 -4.73 -1.69
C GLU A 108 13.21 -4.95 -0.86
N ALA A 109 12.12 -5.37 -1.50
CA ALA A 109 10.83 -5.50 -0.82
C ALA A 109 10.89 -6.48 0.36
N ASN A 110 11.63 -7.56 0.23
CA ASN A 110 11.76 -8.56 1.30
C ASN A 110 12.41 -7.98 2.58
N ARG A 111 13.20 -6.90 2.46
CA ARG A 111 13.88 -6.26 3.60
C ARG A 111 13.23 -4.97 4.02
N GLN A 112 12.69 -4.19 3.07
CA GLN A 112 12.26 -2.82 3.33
C GLN A 112 10.75 -2.67 3.51
N LEU A 113 9.96 -3.58 2.96
CA LEU A 113 8.53 -3.39 2.90
C LEU A 113 7.86 -3.39 4.28
N LEU A 114 8.13 -4.42 5.08
CA LEU A 114 7.53 -4.53 6.42
C LEU A 114 7.94 -3.39 7.35
N PRO A 115 9.23 -3.01 7.44
CA PRO A 115 9.60 -1.85 8.26
C PRO A 115 8.96 -0.56 7.78
N MET A 116 8.82 -0.37 6.48
CA MET A 116 8.21 0.83 5.91
C MET A 116 6.73 0.91 6.26
N ILE A 117 6.00 -0.18 6.12
CA ILE A 117 4.58 -0.24 6.47
C ILE A 117 4.40 0.06 7.96
N ALA A 118 5.20 -0.57 8.81
CA ALA A 118 5.11 -0.36 10.25
C ALA A 118 5.34 1.12 10.60
N LYS A 119 6.32 1.74 9.98
CA LYS A 119 6.65 3.15 10.20
C LYS A 119 5.50 4.06 9.78
N LEU A 120 4.95 3.84 8.59
CA LEU A 120 3.86 4.68 8.07
C LEU A 120 2.57 4.50 8.86
N CYS A 121 2.25 3.28 9.24
CA CYS A 121 1.06 3.02 10.04
C CYS A 121 1.19 3.61 11.45
N SER A 122 2.37 3.57 12.05
CA SER A 122 2.62 4.22 13.34
C SER A 122 2.42 5.71 13.26
N ARG A 123 2.93 6.35 12.20
CA ARG A 123 2.78 7.80 12.00
C ARG A 123 1.31 8.18 11.89
N THR A 124 0.52 7.37 11.16
CA THR A 124 -0.92 7.61 11.05
C THR A 124 -1.60 7.51 12.40
N ALA A 125 -1.27 6.49 13.20
CA ALA A 125 -1.84 6.31 14.52
C ALA A 125 -1.47 7.47 15.44
N GLU A 126 -0.22 7.91 15.42
CA GLU A 126 0.24 9.06 16.21
C GLU A 126 -0.44 10.34 15.78
N GLY A 127 -0.65 10.52 14.49
CA GLY A 127 -1.31 11.68 13.95
C GLY A 127 -2.77 11.80 14.33
N THR A 128 -3.41 10.71 14.73
CA THR A 128 -4.82 10.70 15.13
C THR A 128 -5.00 10.82 16.64
N ALA A 129 -3.94 10.74 17.38
CA ALA A 129 -3.99 10.82 18.83
C ALA A 129 -4.18 12.28 19.37
#